data_4a96fb4ea1c345bd70625fab709546b0
#
_entry.id   4a96fb4ea1c345bd70625fab709546b0
#
_cell.length_a   1.000
_cell.length_b   1.000
_cell.length_c   1.000
_cell.angle_alpha   90.00
_cell.angle_beta   90.00
_cell.angle_gamma   90.00
#
_symmetry.space_group_name_H-M   'P 1'
#
loop_
_entity.id
_entity.type
_entity.pdbx_description
1 polymer ?
#
loop_
_entity_poly.entity_id
_entity_poly.type
_entity_poly.pdbx_seq_one_letter_code
_entity_poly.pdbx_strand_id
1 'polypeptide(L)'
;MHCFCPTRRGAGCRNRQFVLPGIALLCAASILLHDPKRVVAASVDQAGSPASAESDQKPAAPAPVQKPAVSADNLASGSPPNVLVQLNAALETLAARVSPAVVQILVSGYGPVREQEDKSHTAFIVRQHAVGSGVIVDSHGYIMTNAHVVEGAQRIQVALPLSGGDSSGQVPIGKRRIVEARLVGQHKETDLALLKIDQDDLPTLSLVSKERPRVGQLVFAIGSPEGLQNSVTMGVLSALARQPDPTKSITYLQTDAPINPGNSGGPLVDMNGSVVGINTFILSQGGGSEGLGFAIPARVVEFVYRSLRNHGHVHHVEIGAVAQEITPDLAAGLHLTQRWGVFVVDVTPDGPAEAAGLKIQDIVISADERRIETLPSLSAALYLHRLEQPVKLEILRGTEWKTLYVPAIEDRDHMDELLDAINRENSLVSRLGILAIDLTGDLKSQLGLRIPSGVVVVGRAADLITPDTGLQAGDVIHQLNLTPIDSMDHLRAALDKLKTGDPVVLQIERSDGLMYVSFEME
;
A
#
# COMPACT_ATOMS: atom_id res chain seq x y z
N MET A 1 -27.86 37.97 -52.44
CA MET A 1 -27.47 37.83 -53.85
C MET A 1 -26.92 36.44 -54.05
N HIS A 2 -27.74 35.67 -54.77
CA HIS A 2 -27.48 34.54 -55.64
C HIS A 2 -26.51 33.45 -55.16
N CYS A 3 -27.02 32.27 -54.80
CA CYS A 3 -27.46 31.12 -55.66
C CYS A 3 -26.33 30.54 -56.50
N PHE A 4 -25.93 29.29 -56.29
CA PHE A 4 -26.24 28.19 -57.22
C PHE A 4 -25.59 26.88 -56.75
N CYS A 5 -26.42 25.86 -56.55
CA CYS A 5 -26.09 24.45 -56.67
C CYS A 5 -26.30 24.05 -58.14
N PRO A 6 -25.62 23.06 -58.71
CA PRO A 6 -26.31 21.80 -58.94
C PRO A 6 -25.47 20.51 -58.93
N THR A 7 -26.02 19.48 -58.39
CA THR A 7 -26.36 18.14 -58.92
C THR A 7 -25.49 17.47 -59.99
N ARG A 8 -25.04 16.23 -59.79
CA ARG A 8 -25.56 14.97 -60.34
C ARG A 8 -24.58 13.80 -60.23
N ARG A 9 -25.12 12.68 -59.75
CA ARG A 9 -25.06 11.28 -60.26
C ARG A 9 -23.68 10.69 -60.52
N GLY A 10 -23.34 9.49 -60.12
CA GLY A 10 -24.11 8.28 -59.87
C GLY A 10 -23.20 7.06 -59.85
N ALA A 11 -23.72 6.02 -59.24
CA ALA A 11 -23.52 4.60 -59.52
C ALA A 11 -22.17 3.91 -59.22
N GLY A 12 -22.26 2.85 -58.46
CA GLY A 12 -21.29 1.77 -58.45
C GLY A 12 -21.30 0.88 -57.22
N CYS A 13 -22.41 0.18 -57.04
CA CYS A 13 -22.49 -0.99 -56.14
C CYS A 13 -21.54 -2.09 -56.61
N ARG A 14 -20.63 -2.58 -55.76
CA ARG A 14 -20.08 -3.93 -55.91
C ARG A 14 -19.81 -4.52 -54.54
N ASN A 15 -20.75 -5.37 -54.14
CA ASN A 15 -20.60 -6.44 -53.19
C ASN A 15 -19.37 -7.29 -53.52
N ARG A 16 -18.47 -7.48 -52.56
CA ARG A 16 -17.59 -8.65 -52.53
C ARG A 16 -17.67 -9.27 -51.14
N GLN A 17 -18.46 -10.30 -51.05
CA GLN A 17 -18.39 -11.33 -50.05
C GLN A 17 -17.00 -11.98 -50.12
N PHE A 18 -16.26 -11.99 -49.01
CA PHE A 18 -15.15 -12.92 -48.83
C PHE A 18 -15.55 -13.95 -47.77
N VAL A 19 -15.60 -15.17 -48.27
CA VAL A 19 -15.85 -16.42 -47.58
C VAL A 19 -14.62 -16.74 -46.75
N LEU A 20 -14.82 -17.01 -45.46
CA LEU A 20 -13.86 -17.64 -44.57
C LEU A 20 -13.88 -19.16 -44.80
N PRO A 21 -12.72 -19.84 -44.82
CA PRO A 21 -12.70 -21.26 -44.50
C PRO A 21 -12.29 -21.44 -43.03
N GLY A 22 -13.12 -22.18 -42.31
CA GLY A 22 -12.87 -22.63 -40.96
C GLY A 22 -11.71 -23.63 -40.89
N ILE A 23 -10.91 -23.50 -39.85
CA ILE A 23 -10.06 -24.58 -39.35
C ILE A 23 -10.45 -24.80 -37.89
N ALA A 24 -11.16 -25.91 -37.69
CA ALA A 24 -11.40 -26.48 -36.38
C ALA A 24 -10.12 -27.17 -35.91
N LEU A 25 -9.54 -26.73 -34.79
CA LEU A 25 -8.51 -27.48 -34.12
C LEU A 25 -9.07 -27.95 -32.77
N LEU A 26 -9.35 -29.26 -32.71
CA LEU A 26 -9.62 -29.98 -31.50
C LEU A 26 -8.31 -30.03 -30.66
N CYS A 27 -8.33 -29.45 -29.47
CA CYS A 27 -7.37 -29.80 -28.43
C CYS A 27 -8.10 -30.56 -27.34
N ALA A 28 -7.84 -31.86 -27.29
CA ALA A 28 -8.25 -32.75 -26.22
C ALA A 28 -7.47 -32.42 -24.95
N ALA A 29 -8.19 -32.06 -23.90
CA ALA A 29 -7.64 -31.90 -22.56
C ALA A 29 -7.48 -33.28 -21.92
N SER A 30 -6.23 -33.72 -21.69
CA SER A 30 -5.91 -34.87 -20.82
C SER A 30 -5.74 -34.35 -19.40
N ILE A 31 -6.72 -34.65 -18.59
CA ILE A 31 -6.66 -34.48 -17.13
C ILE A 31 -5.84 -35.64 -16.58
N LEU A 32 -4.64 -35.38 -16.08
CA LEU A 32 -3.86 -36.32 -15.26
C LEU A 32 -3.97 -35.87 -13.80
N LEU A 33 -4.77 -36.63 -13.07
CA LEU A 33 -4.79 -36.66 -11.61
C LEU A 33 -3.42 -37.13 -11.09
N HIS A 34 -2.73 -36.32 -10.31
CA HIS A 34 -1.54 -36.69 -9.58
C HIS A 34 -1.90 -36.82 -8.08
N ASP A 35 -1.80 -38.05 -7.60
CA ASP A 35 -1.95 -38.46 -6.20
C ASP A 35 -0.61 -38.20 -5.45
N PRO A 36 -0.56 -37.50 -4.32
CA PRO A 36 0.68 -37.20 -3.60
C PRO A 36 0.91 -38.22 -2.48
N LYS A 37 1.41 -39.40 -2.79
CA LYS A 37 2.03 -40.31 -1.78
C LYS A 37 2.96 -41.31 -2.45
N ARG A 38 4.27 -40.99 -2.51
CA ARG A 38 5.37 -41.96 -2.43
C ARG A 38 6.72 -41.25 -2.31
N VAL A 39 7.20 -41.20 -1.09
CA VAL A 39 8.63 -41.00 -0.80
C VAL A 39 9.32 -42.32 -1.12
N VAL A 40 10.21 -42.32 -2.11
CA VAL A 40 11.11 -43.45 -2.38
C VAL A 40 12.49 -43.05 -1.88
N ALA A 41 12.95 -43.80 -0.88
CA ALA A 41 14.32 -43.74 -0.44
C ALA A 41 15.22 -44.42 -1.48
N ALA A 42 16.23 -43.72 -1.96
CA ALA A 42 17.26 -44.29 -2.82
C ALA A 42 18.33 -44.96 -1.93
N SER A 43 18.43 -46.27 -2.03
CA SER A 43 19.51 -47.07 -1.50
C SER A 43 20.72 -46.99 -2.43
N VAL A 44 21.88 -46.70 -1.87
CA VAL A 44 23.16 -46.75 -2.58
C VAL A 44 23.72 -48.17 -2.39
N ASP A 45 23.94 -48.85 -3.50
CA ASP A 45 24.53 -50.20 -3.58
C ASP A 45 26.03 -50.16 -3.18
N GLN A 46 26.36 -51.18 -2.39
CA GLN A 46 27.72 -51.56 -2.03
C GLN A 46 28.34 -52.42 -3.13
N ALA A 47 29.58 -52.18 -3.47
CA ALA A 47 30.41 -53.17 -4.17
C ALA A 47 31.79 -53.28 -3.52
N GLY A 48 32.12 -54.48 -3.09
CA GLY A 48 33.44 -55.08 -3.16
C GLY A 48 34.37 -54.99 -1.94
N SER A 49 34.31 -55.99 -1.11
CA SER A 49 35.40 -56.43 -0.20
C SER A 49 36.58 -57.03 -0.96
N PRO A 50 37.82 -57.02 -0.42
CA PRO A 50 38.31 -58.33 0.09
C PRO A 50 38.94 -58.30 1.48
N ALA A 51 38.91 -59.49 2.07
CA ALA A 51 39.36 -59.88 3.39
C ALA A 51 40.88 -59.81 3.62
N SER A 52 41.28 -59.51 4.86
CA SER A 52 42.37 -60.19 5.54
C SER A 52 42.45 -59.85 7.03
N ALA A 53 42.40 -60.96 7.82
CA ALA A 53 43.13 -61.25 9.05
C ALA A 53 42.87 -60.46 10.35
N GLU A 54 42.32 -61.25 11.26
CA GLU A 54 42.30 -61.18 12.71
C GLU A 54 43.48 -60.52 13.41
N SER A 55 43.18 -59.65 14.38
CA SER A 55 43.85 -59.69 15.69
C SER A 55 42.90 -59.12 16.75
N ASP A 56 42.56 -59.99 17.69
CA ASP A 56 41.87 -59.67 18.93
C ASP A 56 42.61 -58.61 19.74
N GLN A 57 41.99 -57.41 19.87
CA GLN A 57 42.24 -56.51 20.99
C GLN A 57 40.95 -55.82 21.41
N LYS A 58 40.49 -56.18 22.58
CA LYS A 58 39.38 -55.60 23.34
C LYS A 58 39.62 -54.13 23.55
N PRO A 59 38.73 -53.21 23.12
CA PRO A 59 38.90 -51.80 23.42
C PRO A 59 38.66 -51.54 24.91
N ALA A 60 39.60 -50.85 25.54
CA ALA A 60 39.46 -50.29 26.89
C ALA A 60 38.38 -49.25 26.91
N ALA A 61 37.57 -49.26 27.97
CA ALA A 61 36.52 -48.28 28.22
C ALA A 61 37.11 -46.83 28.25
N PRO A 62 36.46 -45.85 27.61
CA PRO A 62 36.92 -44.45 27.70
C PRO A 62 36.79 -43.95 29.13
N ALA A 63 37.84 -43.34 29.62
CA ALA A 63 37.87 -42.64 30.91
C ALA A 63 36.77 -41.56 30.98
N PRO A 64 36.16 -41.35 32.15
CA PRO A 64 35.12 -40.35 32.30
C PRO A 64 35.71 -38.96 32.03
N VAL A 65 35.16 -38.26 30.99
CA VAL A 65 35.44 -36.85 30.73
C VAL A 65 34.92 -36.09 31.93
N GLN A 66 35.81 -35.58 32.77
CA GLN A 66 35.47 -34.66 33.81
C GLN A 66 34.97 -33.36 33.16
N LYS A 67 33.64 -33.13 33.22
CA LYS A 67 33.07 -31.80 32.96
C LYS A 67 33.73 -30.82 33.92
N PRO A 68 34.29 -29.70 33.50
CA PRO A 68 34.73 -28.68 34.41
C PRO A 68 33.50 -28.24 35.23
N ALA A 69 33.55 -28.47 36.54
CA ALA A 69 32.57 -27.95 37.46
C ALA A 69 32.74 -26.42 37.47
N VAL A 70 31.87 -25.76 36.75
CA VAL A 70 31.73 -24.30 36.89
C VAL A 70 31.03 -24.12 38.24
N SER A 71 31.80 -23.69 39.25
CA SER A 71 31.28 -23.38 40.54
C SER A 71 30.24 -22.28 40.40
N ALA A 72 29.00 -22.54 40.81
CA ALA A 72 27.90 -21.60 40.75
C ALA A 72 28.18 -20.29 41.56
N ASP A 73 29.17 -20.31 42.40
CA ASP A 73 29.56 -19.14 43.25
C ASP A 73 30.31 -18.03 42.48
N ASN A 74 30.82 -18.28 41.25
CA ASN A 74 31.49 -17.27 40.45
C ASN A 74 30.58 -16.44 39.55
N LEU A 75 29.28 -16.74 39.51
CA LEU A 75 28.30 -15.98 38.72
C LEU A 75 27.65 -14.82 39.49
N ALA A 76 27.85 -14.76 40.83
CA ALA A 76 27.14 -13.81 41.68
C ALA A 76 27.91 -12.52 42.02
N SER A 77 29.16 -12.34 41.65
CA SER A 77 29.98 -11.22 42.12
C SER A 77 30.74 -10.43 41.01
N GLY A 78 30.50 -10.70 39.74
CA GLY A 78 31.07 -9.89 38.67
C GLY A 78 30.15 -8.73 38.29
N SER A 79 30.56 -7.48 38.53
CA SER A 79 29.91 -6.33 37.93
C SER A 79 29.85 -6.52 36.40
N PRO A 80 28.71 -6.23 35.75
CA PRO A 80 28.60 -6.39 34.29
C PRO A 80 29.70 -5.55 33.61
N PRO A 81 30.20 -6.00 32.43
CA PRO A 81 31.18 -5.24 31.65
C PRO A 81 30.68 -3.80 31.45
N ASN A 82 31.56 -2.83 31.62
CA ASN A 82 31.22 -1.39 31.49
C ASN A 82 30.48 -1.06 30.21
N VAL A 83 30.81 -1.77 29.09
CA VAL A 83 30.12 -1.62 27.79
C VAL A 83 28.63 -1.98 27.86
N LEU A 84 28.27 -3.04 28.58
CA LEU A 84 26.85 -3.43 28.72
C LEU A 84 26.07 -2.44 29.57
N VAL A 85 26.71 -1.90 30.64
CA VAL A 85 26.08 -0.86 31.45
C VAL A 85 25.86 0.41 30.64
N GLN A 86 26.84 0.81 29.86
CA GLN A 86 26.72 1.97 28.95
C GLN A 86 25.65 1.77 27.89
N LEU A 87 25.59 0.58 27.28
CA LEU A 87 24.54 0.25 26.31
C LEU A 87 23.16 0.32 26.94
N ASN A 88 22.97 -0.29 28.12
CA ASN A 88 21.68 -0.24 28.83
C ASN A 88 21.27 1.21 29.12
N ALA A 89 22.16 2.03 29.64
CA ALA A 89 21.88 3.45 29.93
C ALA A 89 21.53 4.24 28.67
N ALA A 90 22.19 3.94 27.53
CA ALA A 90 21.88 4.56 26.25
C ALA A 90 20.47 4.17 25.75
N LEU A 91 20.08 2.89 25.88
CA LEU A 91 18.76 2.39 25.50
C LEU A 91 17.65 2.99 26.37
N GLU A 92 17.84 3.06 27.69
CA GLU A 92 16.91 3.69 28.60
C GLU A 92 16.72 5.19 28.27
N THR A 93 17.82 5.89 27.98
CA THR A 93 17.80 7.31 27.60
C THR A 93 17.06 7.50 26.26
N LEU A 94 17.29 6.62 25.29
CA LEU A 94 16.58 6.64 23.99
C LEU A 94 15.08 6.45 24.18
N ALA A 95 14.69 5.41 24.92
CA ALA A 95 13.30 5.12 25.20
C ALA A 95 12.61 6.29 25.93
N ALA A 96 13.23 6.86 26.96
CA ALA A 96 12.69 7.99 27.70
C ALA A 96 12.52 9.25 26.83
N ARG A 97 13.39 9.46 25.84
CA ARG A 97 13.31 10.61 24.93
C ARG A 97 12.24 10.44 23.84
N VAL A 98 12.06 9.23 23.30
CA VAL A 98 11.15 8.98 22.16
C VAL A 98 9.72 8.72 22.63
N SER A 99 9.55 7.96 23.72
CA SER A 99 8.22 7.52 24.21
C SER A 99 7.20 8.65 24.42
N PRO A 100 7.56 9.85 24.87
CA PRO A 100 6.58 10.93 25.07
C PRO A 100 5.89 11.40 23.78
N ALA A 101 6.51 11.19 22.60
CA ALA A 101 5.94 11.55 21.31
C ALA A 101 5.22 10.38 20.61
N VAL A 102 5.16 9.19 21.25
CA VAL A 102 4.45 8.03 20.71
C VAL A 102 3.13 7.87 21.44
N VAL A 103 2.04 7.86 20.68
CA VAL A 103 0.67 7.83 21.21
C VAL A 103 -0.03 6.54 20.83
N GLN A 104 -1.02 6.17 21.61
CA GLN A 104 -1.96 5.11 21.27
C GLN A 104 -3.16 5.71 20.55
N ILE A 105 -3.55 5.08 19.44
CA ILE A 105 -4.74 5.45 18.67
C ILE A 105 -5.81 4.40 18.96
N LEU A 106 -6.96 4.89 19.40
CA LEU A 106 -8.15 4.09 19.70
C LEU A 106 -9.21 4.44 18.68
N VAL A 107 -9.59 3.46 17.88
CA VAL A 107 -10.61 3.62 16.84
C VAL A 107 -11.83 2.82 17.25
N SER A 108 -12.99 3.43 17.14
CA SER A 108 -14.27 2.73 17.22
C SER A 108 -15.04 2.96 15.93
N GLY A 109 -15.49 1.87 15.35
CA GLY A 109 -16.29 1.83 14.14
C GLY A 109 -17.24 0.64 14.20
N TYR A 110 -18.05 0.46 13.17
CA TYR A 110 -18.85 -0.73 12.97
C TYR A 110 -18.30 -1.49 11.76
N GLY A 111 -18.10 -2.79 11.92
CA GLY A 111 -17.63 -3.65 10.86
C GLY A 111 -18.26 -5.03 10.92
N PRO A 112 -18.29 -5.78 9.80
CA PRO A 112 -18.78 -7.14 9.81
C PRO A 112 -17.83 -8.06 10.59
N VAL A 113 -18.39 -8.94 11.42
CA VAL A 113 -17.61 -10.01 12.05
C VAL A 113 -17.33 -11.07 11.00
N ARG A 114 -16.06 -11.36 10.74
CA ARG A 114 -15.63 -12.58 10.04
C ARG A 114 -15.62 -13.71 11.05
N GLU A 115 -16.71 -14.44 11.21
CA GLU A 115 -16.66 -15.75 11.83
C GLU A 115 -16.02 -16.73 10.86
N GLN A 116 -14.88 -17.30 11.26
CA GLN A 116 -14.34 -18.49 10.64
C GLN A 116 -15.30 -19.67 10.94
N GLU A 117 -15.77 -20.32 9.86
CA GLU A 117 -16.40 -21.64 9.88
C GLU A 117 -17.75 -21.80 10.61
N ASP A 118 -18.80 -21.06 10.18
CA ASP A 118 -20.11 -21.71 10.20
C ASP A 118 -21.01 -21.17 9.08
N LYS A 119 -21.79 -22.08 8.46
CA LYS A 119 -22.57 -21.85 7.23
C LYS A 119 -23.86 -21.07 7.45
N SER A 120 -23.95 -20.20 8.43
CA SER A 120 -25.09 -19.33 8.64
C SER A 120 -24.77 -17.90 8.18
N HIS A 121 -25.42 -17.48 7.10
CA HIS A 121 -25.21 -16.21 6.40
C HIS A 121 -25.84 -15.00 7.12
N THR A 122 -25.58 -14.80 8.39
CA THR A 122 -26.04 -13.60 9.10
C THR A 122 -24.83 -12.74 9.44
N ALA A 123 -24.58 -11.71 8.64
CA ALA A 123 -23.55 -10.72 8.96
C ALA A 123 -24.04 -9.85 10.13
N PHE A 124 -23.48 -10.06 11.31
CA PHE A 124 -23.70 -9.17 12.45
C PHE A 124 -22.75 -7.97 12.32
N ILE A 125 -23.31 -6.76 12.25
CA ILE A 125 -22.54 -5.53 12.40
C ILE A 125 -22.19 -5.39 13.88
N VAL A 126 -20.93 -5.59 14.22
CA VAL A 126 -20.44 -5.47 15.59
C VAL A 126 -19.57 -4.22 15.69
N ARG A 127 -19.67 -3.55 16.84
CA ARG A 127 -18.79 -2.46 17.16
C ARG A 127 -17.35 -3.00 17.26
N GLN A 128 -16.53 -2.62 16.30
CA GLN A 128 -15.10 -2.99 16.28
C GLN A 128 -14.29 -1.91 16.98
N HIS A 129 -13.30 -2.37 17.74
CA HIS A 129 -12.29 -1.52 18.32
C HIS A 129 -10.96 -1.89 17.68
N ALA A 130 -10.33 -0.96 16.99
CA ALA A 130 -8.97 -1.12 16.53
C ALA A 130 -8.04 -0.29 17.42
N VAL A 131 -6.85 -0.82 17.64
CA VAL A 131 -5.80 -0.17 18.42
C VAL A 131 -4.52 -0.14 17.59
N GLY A 132 -3.94 1.04 17.45
CA GLY A 132 -2.66 1.24 16.78
C GLY A 132 -1.82 2.27 17.54
N SER A 133 -0.71 2.62 16.93
CA SER A 133 0.20 3.65 17.41
C SER A 133 0.22 4.85 16.47
N GLY A 134 0.71 5.98 16.96
CA GLY A 134 0.98 7.17 16.16
C GLY A 134 2.18 7.93 16.68
N VAL A 135 2.70 8.80 15.86
CA VAL A 135 3.85 9.67 16.15
C VAL A 135 3.41 11.13 16.09
N ILE A 136 3.61 11.86 17.17
CA ILE A 136 3.43 13.32 17.17
C ILE A 136 4.58 13.94 16.39
N VAL A 137 4.27 14.57 15.26
CA VAL A 137 5.25 15.14 14.33
C VAL A 137 5.31 16.67 14.37
N ASP A 138 4.31 17.29 15.01
CA ASP A 138 4.21 18.74 15.18
C ASP A 138 3.63 19.06 16.55
N SER A 139 4.20 20.07 17.25
CA SER A 139 3.79 20.47 18.60
C SER A 139 2.34 20.96 18.71
N HIS A 140 1.73 21.31 17.60
CA HIS A 140 0.32 21.70 17.52
C HIS A 140 -0.64 20.51 17.34
N GLY A 141 -0.20 19.27 17.61
CA GLY A 141 -1.06 18.11 17.67
C GLY A 141 -1.31 17.38 16.35
N TYR A 142 -0.40 17.50 15.38
CA TYR A 142 -0.41 16.65 14.21
C TYR A 142 0.27 15.30 14.50
N ILE A 143 -0.41 14.22 14.13
CA ILE A 143 0.02 12.84 14.42
C ILE A 143 -0.02 12.03 13.14
N MET A 144 1.12 11.41 12.78
CA MET A 144 1.19 10.43 11.70
C MET A 144 0.92 9.03 12.23
N THR A 145 0.16 8.27 11.45
CA THR A 145 -0.15 6.85 11.70
C THR A 145 -0.34 6.12 10.37
N ASN A 146 -0.67 4.82 10.42
CA ASN A 146 -1.07 4.10 9.21
C ASN A 146 -2.54 4.36 8.83
N ALA A 147 -2.83 4.31 7.53
CA ALA A 147 -4.18 4.45 7.01
C ALA A 147 -5.09 3.31 7.48
N HIS A 148 -4.59 2.05 7.46
CA HIS A 148 -5.35 0.90 7.93
C HIS A 148 -5.73 0.97 9.42
N VAL A 149 -5.00 1.72 10.26
CA VAL A 149 -5.34 1.92 11.69
C VAL A 149 -6.63 2.72 11.85
N VAL A 150 -6.89 3.66 10.94
CA VAL A 150 -8.04 4.57 11.00
C VAL A 150 -9.11 4.27 9.94
N GLU A 151 -8.93 3.21 9.16
CA GLU A 151 -9.87 2.81 8.13
C GLU A 151 -11.23 2.43 8.75
N GLY A 152 -12.33 2.97 8.21
CA GLY A 152 -13.68 2.74 8.72
C GLY A 152 -13.96 3.34 10.11
N ALA A 153 -13.08 4.24 10.59
CA ALA A 153 -13.24 4.91 11.88
C ALA A 153 -14.44 5.87 11.88
N GLN A 154 -15.38 5.66 12.80
CA GLN A 154 -16.43 6.64 13.12
C GLN A 154 -15.96 7.61 14.20
N ARG A 155 -15.10 7.14 15.08
CA ARG A 155 -14.54 7.91 16.17
C ARG A 155 -13.08 7.54 16.36
N ILE A 156 -12.22 8.55 16.36
CA ILE A 156 -10.79 8.39 16.59
C ILE A 156 -10.45 9.11 17.89
N GLN A 157 -9.79 8.40 18.79
CA GLN A 157 -9.31 8.94 20.05
C GLN A 157 -7.82 8.66 20.19
N VAL A 158 -7.12 9.58 20.81
CA VAL A 158 -5.68 9.48 21.08
C VAL A 158 -5.46 9.48 22.58
N ALA A 159 -4.79 8.44 23.07
CA ALA A 159 -4.33 8.39 24.44
C ALA A 159 -2.89 8.93 24.51
N LEU A 160 -2.77 10.12 25.09
CA LEU A 160 -1.48 10.80 25.29
C LEU A 160 -0.72 10.15 26.45
N PRO A 161 0.62 10.02 26.36
CA PRO A 161 1.46 9.63 27.48
C PRO A 161 1.30 10.62 28.63
N LEU A 162 1.36 10.14 29.88
CA LEU A 162 1.36 11.00 31.03
C LEU A 162 2.71 11.75 31.13
N SER A 163 2.66 13.07 31.08
CA SER A 163 3.81 13.92 31.38
C SER A 163 4.03 13.90 32.89
N GLY A 164 5.12 13.28 33.37
CA GLY A 164 5.49 13.29 34.79
C GLY A 164 5.63 11.87 35.35
N GLY A 165 6.73 11.19 35.04
CA GLY A 165 7.19 10.06 35.87
C GLY A 165 7.73 10.60 37.18
N ASP A 166 7.07 10.27 38.28
CA ASP A 166 7.69 10.40 39.61
C ASP A 166 8.97 9.57 39.62
N SER A 167 10.05 10.16 40.10
CA SER A 167 11.38 9.55 40.26
C SER A 167 11.39 8.32 41.20
N SER A 168 10.23 7.85 41.64
CA SER A 168 10.05 6.74 42.54
C SER A 168 10.02 5.36 41.91
N GLY A 169 10.15 5.24 40.57
CA GLY A 169 10.10 3.94 39.89
C GLY A 169 8.74 3.23 39.95
N GLN A 170 7.76 3.82 40.57
CA GLN A 170 6.39 3.32 40.54
C GLN A 170 5.72 3.87 39.27
N VAL A 171 5.37 2.96 38.38
CA VAL A 171 4.56 3.26 37.20
C VAL A 171 3.20 3.78 37.70
N PRO A 172 2.84 5.06 37.48
CA PRO A 172 1.53 5.52 37.89
C PRO A 172 0.51 4.71 37.05
N ILE A 173 -0.30 3.89 37.72
CA ILE A 173 -1.55 3.35 37.16
C ILE A 173 -2.51 4.55 37.06
N GLY A 174 -2.13 5.55 36.27
CA GLY A 174 -2.82 6.82 36.17
C GLY A 174 -3.66 6.86 34.91
N LYS A 175 -4.80 7.51 34.97
CA LYS A 175 -5.73 7.75 33.85
C LYS A 175 -4.96 8.44 32.73
N ARG A 176 -4.73 7.72 31.61
CA ARG A 176 -4.22 8.32 30.37
C ARG A 176 -5.15 9.44 29.97
N ARG A 177 -4.60 10.53 29.47
CA ARG A 177 -5.40 11.62 28.91
C ARG A 177 -5.86 11.21 27.51
N ILE A 178 -7.13 10.86 27.38
CA ILE A 178 -7.74 10.52 26.10
C ILE A 178 -8.35 11.80 25.52
N VAL A 179 -8.00 12.11 24.29
CA VAL A 179 -8.50 13.27 23.53
C VAL A 179 -9.09 12.81 22.20
N GLU A 180 -10.07 13.54 21.71
CA GLU A 180 -10.63 13.30 20.38
C GLU A 180 -9.62 13.74 19.31
N ALA A 181 -9.58 12.98 18.22
CA ALA A 181 -8.79 13.30 17.04
C ALA A 181 -9.69 13.35 15.80
N ARG A 182 -9.38 14.27 14.91
CA ARG A 182 -9.99 14.33 13.59
C ARG A 182 -9.00 13.83 12.54
N LEU A 183 -9.50 13.12 11.53
CA LEU A 183 -8.73 12.77 10.35
C LEU A 183 -8.56 14.03 9.50
N VAL A 184 -7.31 14.39 9.19
CA VAL A 184 -6.98 15.49 8.27
C VAL A 184 -7.00 14.98 6.84
N GLY A 185 -6.44 13.79 6.61
CA GLY A 185 -6.42 13.08 5.36
C GLY A 185 -5.69 11.75 5.50
N GLN A 186 -5.87 10.89 4.52
CA GLN A 186 -5.19 9.61 4.43
C GLN A 186 -4.71 9.35 3.02
N HIS A 187 -3.68 8.52 2.88
CA HIS A 187 -3.15 8.09 1.61
C HIS A 187 -2.98 6.56 1.64
N LYS A 188 -3.88 5.87 0.95
CA LYS A 188 -3.99 4.40 1.01
C LYS A 188 -2.81 3.69 0.34
N GLU A 189 -2.29 4.24 -0.74
CA GLU A 189 -1.15 3.65 -1.45
C GLU A 189 0.08 3.52 -0.55
N THR A 190 0.39 4.56 0.24
CA THR A 190 1.50 4.53 1.20
C THR A 190 1.12 3.97 2.55
N ASP A 191 -0.16 3.69 2.80
CA ASP A 191 -0.68 3.29 4.11
C ASP A 191 -0.37 4.31 5.21
N LEU A 192 -0.54 5.62 4.94
CA LEU A 192 -0.33 6.70 5.89
C LEU A 192 -1.60 7.53 6.10
N ALA A 193 -1.80 8.02 7.33
CA ALA A 193 -2.86 8.94 7.69
C ALA A 193 -2.34 10.03 8.61
N LEU A 194 -2.91 11.22 8.48
CA LEU A 194 -2.63 12.39 9.32
C LEU A 194 -3.83 12.70 10.19
N LEU A 195 -3.61 12.68 11.50
CA LEU A 195 -4.60 13.06 12.50
C LEU A 195 -4.25 14.43 13.11
N LYS A 196 -5.28 15.11 13.64
CA LYS A 196 -5.14 16.35 14.39
C LYS A 196 -5.90 16.26 15.70
N ILE A 197 -5.22 16.58 16.80
CA ILE A 197 -5.80 16.79 18.13
C ILE A 197 -5.69 18.27 18.53
N ASP A 198 -6.65 18.77 19.29
CA ASP A 198 -6.64 20.17 19.75
C ASP A 198 -5.83 20.30 21.04
N GLN A 199 -4.53 20.15 20.90
CA GLN A 199 -3.53 20.28 21.96
C GLN A 199 -2.27 20.91 21.38
N ASP A 200 -1.61 21.75 22.20
CA ASP A 200 -0.37 22.44 21.88
C ASP A 200 0.75 22.02 22.86
N ASP A 201 1.97 22.44 22.56
CA ASP A 201 3.17 22.20 23.35
C ASP A 201 3.48 20.70 23.56
N LEU A 202 3.14 19.89 22.57
CA LEU A 202 3.36 18.44 22.61
C LEU A 202 4.81 18.08 22.26
N PRO A 203 5.35 17.01 22.89
CA PRO A 203 6.63 16.45 22.49
C PRO A 203 6.53 15.86 21.08
N THR A 204 7.55 16.10 20.25
CA THR A 204 7.56 15.71 18.85
C THR A 204 8.79 14.89 18.47
N LEU A 205 8.68 14.06 17.45
CA LEU A 205 9.82 13.44 16.76
C LEU A 205 10.01 14.07 15.38
N SER A 206 11.27 14.32 15.04
CA SER A 206 11.62 14.84 13.72
C SER A 206 11.56 13.73 12.66
N LEU A 207 10.83 13.96 11.58
CA LEU A 207 10.82 13.11 10.38
C LEU A 207 12.06 13.32 9.51
N VAL A 208 12.77 14.42 9.72
CA VAL A 208 13.99 14.75 8.97
C VAL A 208 15.18 14.11 9.67
N SER A 209 15.66 13.00 9.13
CA SER A 209 16.95 12.43 9.56
C SER A 209 18.12 13.16 8.89
N LYS A 210 19.12 13.54 9.68
CA LYS A 210 20.38 14.13 9.18
C LYS A 210 21.24 13.10 8.44
N GLU A 211 21.05 11.83 8.73
CA GLU A 211 21.83 10.74 8.17
C GLU A 211 20.96 9.85 7.26
N ARG A 212 21.56 9.38 6.17
CA ARG A 212 20.89 8.37 5.33
C ARG A 212 20.90 7.02 6.04
N PRO A 213 19.77 6.29 6.07
CA PRO A 213 19.73 4.95 6.63
C PRO A 213 20.74 4.02 5.96
N ARG A 214 21.30 3.08 6.72
CA ARG A 214 22.28 2.09 6.23
C ARG A 214 21.88 0.68 6.66
N VAL A 215 22.09 -0.29 5.79
CA VAL A 215 21.92 -1.71 6.13
C VAL A 215 22.84 -2.07 7.30
N GLY A 216 22.31 -2.83 8.27
CA GLY A 216 23.01 -3.18 9.50
C GLY A 216 22.95 -2.10 10.60
N GLN A 217 22.35 -0.93 10.34
CA GLN A 217 22.15 0.11 11.34
C GLN A 217 21.14 -0.37 12.40
N LEU A 218 21.47 -0.17 13.69
CA LEU A 218 20.56 -0.45 14.79
C LEU A 218 19.32 0.46 14.71
N VAL A 219 18.15 -0.15 14.89
CA VAL A 219 16.86 0.53 14.92
C VAL A 219 15.97 -0.01 16.02
N PHE A 220 15.03 0.83 16.45
CA PHE A 220 14.10 0.53 17.51
C PHE A 220 12.69 0.82 17.06
N ALA A 221 11.83 -0.21 17.06
CA ALA A 221 10.42 -0.05 16.81
C ALA A 221 9.71 0.25 18.13
N ILE A 222 8.96 1.34 18.17
CA ILE A 222 8.25 1.80 19.37
C ILE A 222 6.77 1.87 19.04
N GLY A 223 5.96 1.33 19.96
CA GLY A 223 4.52 1.34 19.83
C GLY A 223 3.84 1.36 21.19
N SER A 224 2.53 1.59 21.20
CA SER A 224 1.70 1.60 22.39
C SER A 224 0.58 0.55 22.25
N PRO A 225 0.91 -0.77 22.32
CA PRO A 225 -0.08 -1.83 22.14
C PRO A 225 -1.08 -1.85 23.30
N GLU A 226 -2.28 -2.33 23.02
CA GLU A 226 -3.42 -2.65 23.90
C GLU A 226 -3.29 -2.28 25.38
N GLY A 227 -3.44 -1.00 25.73
CA GLY A 227 -3.50 -0.56 27.12
C GLY A 227 -2.18 -0.64 27.90
N LEU A 228 -1.12 -1.17 27.30
CA LEU A 228 0.21 -1.22 27.88
C LEU A 228 0.96 0.09 27.64
N GLN A 229 1.98 0.37 28.47
CA GLN A 229 2.92 1.45 28.18
C GLN A 229 3.70 1.14 26.91
N ASN A 230 4.32 2.19 26.34
CA ASN A 230 5.10 2.05 25.12
C ASN A 230 6.05 0.85 25.17
N SER A 231 5.90 -0.05 24.23
CA SER A 231 6.79 -1.20 24.03
C SER A 231 7.92 -0.79 23.09
N VAL A 232 9.14 -1.20 23.41
CA VAL A 232 10.33 -0.94 22.59
C VAL A 232 10.91 -2.28 22.16
N THR A 233 11.07 -2.49 20.87
CA THR A 233 11.78 -3.64 20.32
C THR A 233 13.00 -3.18 19.53
N MET A 234 14.05 -3.99 19.48
CA MET A 234 15.34 -3.65 18.88
C MET A 234 15.69 -4.63 17.76
N GLY A 235 16.28 -4.13 16.72
CA GLY A 235 16.81 -4.89 15.58
C GLY A 235 17.74 -4.04 14.73
N VAL A 236 17.92 -4.44 13.47
CA VAL A 236 18.70 -3.72 12.47
C VAL A 236 17.89 -3.45 11.21
N LEU A 237 18.32 -2.50 10.40
CA LEU A 237 17.83 -2.36 9.03
C LEU A 237 18.41 -3.49 8.18
N SER A 238 17.58 -4.43 7.76
CA SER A 238 17.96 -5.58 6.93
C SER A 238 18.05 -5.19 5.44
N ALA A 239 17.20 -4.24 4.99
CA ALA A 239 17.24 -3.67 3.64
C ALA A 239 16.62 -2.26 3.62
N LEU A 240 17.02 -1.44 2.60
CA LEU A 240 16.57 -0.04 2.50
C LEU A 240 15.46 0.17 1.47
N ALA A 241 15.27 -0.76 0.55
CA ALA A 241 14.28 -0.67 -0.52
C ALA A 241 13.78 -2.07 -0.86
N ARG A 242 12.74 -2.50 -0.19
CA ARG A 242 12.01 -3.74 -0.49
C ARG A 242 10.65 -3.40 -1.05
N GLN A 243 10.24 -4.13 -2.07
CA GLN A 243 8.92 -4.05 -2.67
C GLN A 243 8.27 -5.44 -2.53
N PRO A 244 7.61 -5.72 -1.39
CA PRO A 244 6.97 -7.01 -1.15
C PRO A 244 5.83 -7.30 -2.12
N ASP A 245 5.18 -6.25 -2.61
CA ASP A 245 4.12 -6.28 -3.60
C ASP A 245 4.59 -5.55 -4.87
N PRO A 246 4.87 -6.27 -5.98
CA PRO A 246 5.33 -5.66 -7.22
C PRO A 246 4.33 -4.69 -7.87
N THR A 247 3.04 -4.76 -7.50
CA THR A 247 2.00 -3.88 -8.05
C THR A 247 1.99 -2.49 -7.40
N LYS A 248 2.66 -2.33 -6.25
CA LYS A 248 2.72 -1.05 -5.53
C LYS A 248 4.00 -0.30 -5.86
N SER A 249 3.89 0.99 -6.11
CA SER A 249 5.03 1.87 -6.42
C SER A 249 5.93 2.17 -5.21
N ILE A 250 5.50 1.82 -4.00
CA ILE A 250 6.22 2.14 -2.77
C ILE A 250 7.28 1.09 -2.42
N THR A 251 8.41 1.57 -1.91
CA THR A 251 9.45 0.73 -1.33
C THR A 251 9.54 0.93 0.18
N TYR A 252 9.77 -0.16 0.91
CA TYR A 252 9.82 -0.20 2.36
C TYR A 252 11.24 -0.42 2.89
N LEU A 253 11.49 0.06 4.10
CA LEU A 253 12.60 -0.40 4.92
C LEU A 253 12.25 -1.77 5.50
N GLN A 254 13.19 -2.72 5.43
CA GLN A 254 13.04 -4.01 6.08
C GLN A 254 13.84 -4.03 7.38
N THR A 255 13.27 -4.57 8.46
CA THR A 255 13.93 -4.73 9.76
C THR A 255 13.60 -6.09 10.38
N ASP A 256 14.51 -6.61 11.20
CA ASP A 256 14.28 -7.76 12.05
C ASP A 256 13.86 -7.37 13.47
N ALA A 257 13.76 -6.06 13.78
CA ALA A 257 13.09 -5.61 15.00
C ALA A 257 11.67 -6.18 15.04
N PRO A 258 11.27 -6.86 16.14
CA PRO A 258 9.93 -7.45 16.23
C PRO A 258 8.83 -6.39 16.08
N ILE A 259 8.07 -6.49 14.99
CA ILE A 259 6.85 -5.72 14.74
C ILE A 259 5.67 -6.65 15.06
N ASN A 260 4.74 -6.19 15.88
CA ASN A 260 3.54 -6.92 16.26
C ASN A 260 2.33 -5.97 16.24
N PRO A 261 1.09 -6.49 16.24
CA PRO A 261 -0.10 -5.66 16.37
C PRO A 261 0.02 -4.69 17.55
N GLY A 262 -0.20 -3.40 17.28
CA GLY A 262 0.00 -2.30 18.22
C GLY A 262 1.25 -1.46 17.98
N ASN A 263 2.28 -1.96 17.28
CA ASN A 263 3.41 -1.13 16.83
C ASN A 263 3.13 -0.43 15.48
N SER A 264 2.13 -0.90 14.72
CA SER A 264 1.72 -0.26 13.45
C SER A 264 1.32 1.19 13.66
N GLY A 265 1.83 2.09 12.81
CA GLY A 265 1.70 3.53 12.94
C GLY A 265 2.70 4.19 13.91
N GLY A 266 3.39 3.41 14.71
CA GLY A 266 4.47 3.89 15.58
C GLY A 266 5.79 4.08 14.82
N PRO A 267 6.76 4.81 15.41
CA PRO A 267 8.03 5.09 14.77
C PRO A 267 9.00 3.91 14.80
N LEU A 268 9.77 3.77 13.73
CA LEU A 268 11.07 3.11 13.71
C LEU A 268 12.13 4.20 13.84
N VAL A 269 12.94 4.17 14.92
CA VAL A 269 13.93 5.21 15.20
C VAL A 269 15.36 4.65 15.20
N ASP A 270 16.32 5.51 14.95
CA ASP A 270 17.74 5.20 15.09
C ASP A 270 18.24 5.42 16.55
N MET A 271 19.53 5.17 16.78
CA MET A 271 20.20 5.41 18.06
C MET A 271 20.12 6.87 18.54
N ASN A 272 19.93 7.82 17.63
CA ASN A 272 19.78 9.24 17.93
C ASN A 272 18.33 9.62 18.21
N GLY A 273 17.37 8.67 18.16
CA GLY A 273 15.94 8.93 18.29
C GLY A 273 15.32 9.68 17.11
N SER A 274 16.03 9.73 15.97
CA SER A 274 15.47 10.26 14.74
C SER A 274 14.59 9.19 14.08
N VAL A 275 13.45 9.60 13.54
CA VAL A 275 12.55 8.69 12.83
C VAL A 275 13.20 8.27 11.52
N VAL A 276 13.43 6.98 11.31
CA VAL A 276 13.87 6.40 10.04
C VAL A 276 12.71 5.87 9.22
N GLY A 277 11.58 5.57 9.86
CA GLY A 277 10.34 5.15 9.20
C GLY A 277 9.15 5.04 10.16
N ILE A 278 7.98 4.68 9.61
CA ILE A 278 6.76 4.31 10.34
C ILE A 278 6.53 2.82 10.14
N ASN A 279 6.44 2.07 11.26
CA ASN A 279 6.14 0.63 11.23
C ASN A 279 4.76 0.40 10.60
N THR A 280 4.65 -0.58 9.70
CA THR A 280 3.37 -0.82 9.02
C THR A 280 2.92 -2.27 9.09
N PHE A 281 3.64 -3.23 8.52
CA PHE A 281 3.22 -4.63 8.48
C PHE A 281 4.39 -5.61 8.64
N ILE A 282 4.04 -6.89 8.79
CA ILE A 282 4.97 -8.02 8.79
C ILE A 282 4.61 -9.00 7.66
N LEU A 283 5.60 -9.69 7.11
CA LEU A 283 5.37 -10.90 6.36
C LEU A 283 5.55 -12.08 7.32
N SER A 284 4.47 -12.80 7.57
CA SER A 284 4.44 -13.92 8.51
C SER A 284 3.39 -14.94 8.09
N GLN A 285 3.69 -16.22 8.29
CA GLN A 285 2.72 -17.31 8.09
C GLN A 285 1.87 -17.54 9.34
N GLY A 286 2.39 -17.19 10.52
CA GLY A 286 1.76 -17.44 11.82
C GLY A 286 1.12 -16.21 12.47
N GLY A 287 1.14 -15.04 11.82
CA GLY A 287 0.57 -13.78 12.34
C GLY A 287 1.43 -13.06 13.40
N GLY A 288 2.55 -13.66 13.84
CA GLY A 288 3.56 -13.03 14.70
C GLY A 288 4.83 -12.63 13.96
N SER A 289 5.73 -11.89 14.62
CA SER A 289 7.00 -11.47 14.01
C SER A 289 7.93 -12.67 13.75
N GLU A 290 8.32 -12.86 12.49
CA GLU A 290 9.29 -13.84 12.02
C GLU A 290 10.61 -13.19 11.55
N GLY A 291 10.87 -11.94 11.98
CA GLY A 291 12.05 -11.17 11.58
C GLY A 291 11.92 -10.49 10.22
N LEU A 292 10.71 -10.40 9.67
CA LEU A 292 10.40 -9.74 8.41
C LEU A 292 9.41 -8.59 8.65
N GLY A 293 9.88 -7.56 9.33
CA GLY A 293 9.15 -6.32 9.57
C GLY A 293 9.40 -5.28 8.47
N PHE A 294 8.39 -4.46 8.20
CA PHE A 294 8.43 -3.41 7.18
C PHE A 294 8.02 -2.07 7.75
N ALA A 295 8.74 -1.02 7.35
CA ALA A 295 8.44 0.34 7.73
C ALA A 295 8.47 1.27 6.50
N ILE A 296 7.57 2.25 6.47
CA ILE A 296 7.50 3.29 5.44
C ILE A 296 8.66 4.27 5.69
N PRO A 297 9.53 4.54 4.72
CA PRO A 297 10.70 5.42 4.93
C PRO A 297 10.30 6.83 5.38
N ALA A 298 11.05 7.41 6.32
CA ALA A 298 10.76 8.74 6.90
C ALA A 298 10.60 9.84 5.85
N ARG A 299 11.35 9.78 4.73
CA ARG A 299 11.21 10.75 3.63
C ARG A 299 9.85 10.69 2.94
N VAL A 300 9.25 9.48 2.84
CA VAL A 300 7.89 9.28 2.31
C VAL A 300 6.89 9.83 3.32
N VAL A 301 7.10 9.52 4.60
CA VAL A 301 6.25 10.04 5.69
C VAL A 301 6.26 11.56 5.73
N GLU A 302 7.43 12.20 5.58
CA GLU A 302 7.56 13.67 5.54
C GLU A 302 6.82 14.28 4.35
N PHE A 303 6.96 13.68 3.16
CA PHE A 303 6.27 14.12 1.95
C PHE A 303 4.76 14.04 2.13
N VAL A 304 4.24 12.88 2.55
CA VAL A 304 2.80 12.66 2.79
C VAL A 304 2.28 13.60 3.88
N TYR A 305 3.02 13.76 5.00
CA TYR A 305 2.65 14.70 6.05
C TYR A 305 2.45 16.12 5.52
N ARG A 306 3.40 16.63 4.74
CA ARG A 306 3.31 17.98 4.16
C ARG A 306 2.13 18.12 3.21
N SER A 307 1.92 17.13 2.33
CA SER A 307 0.82 17.11 1.37
C SER A 307 -0.54 17.08 2.08
N LEU A 308 -0.74 16.14 3.01
CA LEU A 308 -1.98 16.04 3.77
C LEU A 308 -2.25 17.28 4.63
N ARG A 309 -1.21 17.88 5.23
CA ARG A 309 -1.35 19.09 6.04
C ARG A 309 -1.78 20.30 5.22
N ASN A 310 -1.22 20.47 4.03
CA ASN A 310 -1.41 21.66 3.20
C ASN A 310 -2.64 21.54 2.29
N HIS A 311 -2.93 20.35 1.78
CA HIS A 311 -3.92 20.11 0.74
C HIS A 311 -5.03 19.14 1.15
N GLY A 312 -4.84 18.35 2.23
CA GLY A 312 -5.77 17.29 2.65
C GLY A 312 -5.60 15.97 1.90
N HIS A 313 -4.85 15.96 0.80
CA HIS A 313 -4.55 14.80 -0.04
C HIS A 313 -3.11 14.86 -0.56
N VAL A 314 -2.66 13.77 -1.17
CA VAL A 314 -1.33 13.66 -1.78
C VAL A 314 -1.47 13.82 -3.29
N HIS A 315 -0.72 14.74 -3.87
CA HIS A 315 -0.66 14.91 -5.32
C HIS A 315 0.33 13.93 -5.93
N HIS A 316 -0.10 13.21 -6.95
CA HIS A 316 0.78 12.41 -7.78
C HIS A 316 1.32 13.26 -8.92
N VAL A 317 2.59 13.10 -9.23
CA VAL A 317 3.25 13.79 -10.33
C VAL A 317 3.43 12.84 -11.49
N GLU A 318 2.97 13.25 -12.66
CA GLU A 318 3.28 12.60 -13.92
C GLU A 318 4.03 13.55 -14.87
N ILE A 319 4.65 12.95 -15.86
CA ILE A 319 5.43 13.66 -16.89
C ILE A 319 4.85 13.50 -18.30
N GLY A 320 3.71 12.80 -18.44
CA GLY A 320 3.10 12.54 -19.76
C GLY A 320 3.92 11.57 -20.60
N ALA A 321 4.45 10.50 -20.00
CA ALA A 321 5.17 9.43 -20.70
C ALA A 321 4.86 8.07 -20.08
N VAL A 322 4.71 7.06 -20.92
CA VAL A 322 4.57 5.67 -20.51
C VAL A 322 5.91 4.97 -20.69
N ALA A 323 6.31 4.21 -19.70
CA ALA A 323 7.58 3.55 -19.68
C ALA A 323 7.47 2.10 -19.15
N GLN A 324 8.44 1.25 -19.51
CA GLN A 324 8.50 -0.15 -19.07
C GLN A 324 9.93 -0.55 -18.71
N GLU A 325 10.08 -1.64 -17.98
CA GLU A 325 11.38 -2.20 -17.66
C GLU A 325 12.07 -2.81 -18.88
N ILE A 326 13.40 -2.71 -18.92
CA ILE A 326 14.20 -3.34 -19.95
C ILE A 326 14.36 -4.82 -19.60
N THR A 327 13.60 -5.69 -20.26
CA THR A 327 13.80 -7.13 -20.19
C THR A 327 14.96 -7.58 -21.08
N PRO A 328 15.57 -8.76 -20.84
CA PRO A 328 16.59 -9.32 -21.71
C PRO A 328 16.15 -9.45 -23.17
N ASP A 329 14.88 -9.85 -23.39
CA ASP A 329 14.30 -10.02 -24.71
C ASP A 329 14.09 -8.66 -25.42
N LEU A 330 13.62 -7.64 -24.69
CA LEU A 330 13.52 -6.28 -25.21
C LEU A 330 14.88 -5.73 -25.61
N ALA A 331 15.88 -5.90 -24.74
CA ALA A 331 17.24 -5.46 -25.03
C ALA A 331 17.85 -6.16 -26.23
N ALA A 332 17.63 -7.47 -26.39
CA ALA A 332 18.11 -8.25 -27.53
C ALA A 332 17.36 -7.87 -28.83
N GLY A 333 16.02 -7.80 -28.77
CA GLY A 333 15.19 -7.51 -29.94
C GLY A 333 15.38 -6.11 -30.52
N LEU A 334 15.60 -5.11 -29.66
CA LEU A 334 15.84 -3.72 -30.06
C LEU A 334 17.34 -3.36 -30.14
N HIS A 335 18.24 -4.33 -29.94
CA HIS A 335 19.71 -4.11 -29.94
C HIS A 335 20.16 -3.00 -28.99
N LEU A 336 19.52 -2.92 -27.80
CA LEU A 336 19.86 -1.89 -26.83
C LEU A 336 21.26 -2.12 -26.26
N THR A 337 22.05 -1.05 -26.20
CA THR A 337 23.38 -1.07 -25.56
C THR A 337 23.28 -1.14 -24.04
N GLN A 338 22.16 -0.67 -23.49
CA GLN A 338 21.86 -0.60 -22.07
C GLN A 338 20.91 -1.74 -21.68
N ARG A 339 21.21 -2.42 -20.56
CA ARG A 339 20.42 -3.55 -20.05
C ARG A 339 19.69 -3.24 -18.74
N TRP A 340 19.74 -2.00 -18.28
CA TRP A 340 19.08 -1.50 -17.10
C TRP A 340 18.58 -0.08 -17.35
N GLY A 341 17.65 0.38 -16.54
CA GLY A 341 16.94 1.62 -16.75
C GLY A 341 15.51 1.37 -17.20
N VAL A 342 14.79 2.43 -17.49
CA VAL A 342 13.37 2.38 -17.86
C VAL A 342 13.21 2.89 -19.29
N PHE A 343 12.63 2.03 -20.15
CA PHE A 343 12.46 2.29 -21.58
C PHE A 343 11.15 3.03 -21.84
N VAL A 344 11.21 4.18 -22.51
CA VAL A 344 10.04 4.98 -22.87
C VAL A 344 9.34 4.34 -24.06
N VAL A 345 8.09 3.91 -23.86
CA VAL A 345 7.27 3.23 -24.88
C VAL A 345 6.27 4.14 -25.54
N ASP A 346 5.83 5.20 -24.82
CA ASP A 346 4.91 6.19 -25.36
C ASP A 346 5.16 7.56 -24.73
N VAL A 347 4.80 8.61 -25.44
CA VAL A 347 4.88 10.00 -24.99
C VAL A 347 3.57 10.67 -25.38
N THR A 348 2.89 11.24 -24.41
CA THR A 348 1.60 11.90 -24.59
C THR A 348 1.75 13.06 -25.58
N PRO A 349 1.01 13.06 -26.71
CA PRO A 349 1.04 14.16 -27.66
C PRO A 349 0.65 15.49 -27.00
N ASP A 350 1.39 16.56 -27.34
CA ASP A 350 1.24 17.90 -26.74
C ASP A 350 1.45 17.92 -25.21
N GLY A 351 1.96 16.82 -24.64
CA GLY A 351 2.24 16.68 -23.21
C GLY A 351 3.59 17.28 -22.77
N PRO A 352 3.84 17.34 -21.45
CA PRO A 352 5.07 17.94 -20.91
C PRO A 352 6.34 17.20 -21.31
N ALA A 353 6.31 15.85 -21.42
CA ALA A 353 7.45 15.06 -21.86
C ALA A 353 7.82 15.35 -23.32
N GLU A 354 6.83 15.45 -24.22
CA GLU A 354 7.05 15.78 -25.62
C GLU A 354 7.61 17.20 -25.76
N ALA A 355 7.02 18.17 -25.04
CA ALA A 355 7.48 19.55 -25.02
C ALA A 355 8.92 19.68 -24.53
N ALA A 356 9.35 18.86 -23.58
CA ALA A 356 10.72 18.80 -23.07
C ALA A 356 11.67 18.02 -24.00
N GLY A 357 11.15 17.39 -25.07
CA GLY A 357 11.93 16.67 -26.06
C GLY A 357 12.22 15.21 -25.71
N LEU A 358 11.51 14.60 -24.74
CA LEU A 358 11.52 13.15 -24.51
C LEU A 358 10.90 12.44 -25.73
N LYS A 359 11.43 11.28 -26.09
CA LYS A 359 10.98 10.53 -27.25
C LYS A 359 10.80 9.05 -26.92
N ILE A 360 9.96 8.40 -27.68
CA ILE A 360 9.84 6.94 -27.70
C ILE A 360 11.23 6.35 -27.98
N GLN A 361 11.58 5.26 -27.31
CA GLN A 361 12.89 4.56 -27.31
C GLN A 361 14.00 5.27 -26.51
N ASP A 362 13.75 6.36 -25.83
CA ASP A 362 14.68 6.85 -24.82
C ASP A 362 14.74 5.90 -23.62
N ILE A 363 15.89 5.81 -22.99
CA ILE A 363 16.08 5.04 -21.76
C ILE A 363 16.32 6.03 -20.63
N VAL A 364 15.43 6.09 -19.64
CA VAL A 364 15.60 6.89 -18.45
C VAL A 364 16.59 6.21 -17.52
N ILE A 365 17.67 6.89 -17.19
CA ILE A 365 18.79 6.39 -16.38
C ILE A 365 18.80 7.04 -14.99
N SER A 366 18.43 8.31 -14.89
CA SER A 366 18.25 8.99 -13.62
C SER A 366 17.08 9.97 -13.66
N ALA A 367 16.45 10.20 -12.50
CA ALA A 367 15.47 11.23 -12.25
C ALA A 367 15.83 11.96 -10.95
N ASP A 368 15.96 13.30 -11.00
CA ASP A 368 16.38 14.14 -9.86
C ASP A 368 17.65 13.60 -9.15
N GLU A 369 18.67 13.27 -9.93
CA GLU A 369 19.96 12.72 -9.45
C GLU A 369 19.86 11.34 -8.78
N ARG A 370 18.68 10.69 -8.85
CA ARG A 370 18.48 9.33 -8.40
C ARG A 370 18.63 8.38 -9.57
N ARG A 371 19.42 7.35 -9.38
CA ARG A 371 19.59 6.30 -10.37
C ARG A 371 18.27 5.52 -10.53
N ILE A 372 17.83 5.35 -11.77
CA ILE A 372 16.61 4.63 -12.14
C ILE A 372 17.02 3.30 -12.77
N GLU A 373 16.78 2.20 -12.08
CA GLU A 373 17.09 0.85 -12.56
C GLU A 373 15.83 0.08 -12.97
N THR A 374 14.70 0.38 -12.33
CA THR A 374 13.41 -0.31 -12.49
C THR A 374 12.28 0.70 -12.60
N LEU A 375 11.12 0.27 -13.12
CA LEU A 375 9.93 1.11 -13.18
C LEU A 375 9.50 1.62 -11.78
N PRO A 376 9.46 0.80 -10.72
CA PRO A 376 9.19 1.29 -9.37
C PRO A 376 10.17 2.36 -8.88
N SER A 377 11.43 2.33 -9.32
CA SER A 377 12.39 3.39 -8.93
C SER A 377 12.07 4.73 -9.62
N LEU A 378 11.54 4.71 -10.85
CA LEU A 378 11.05 5.90 -11.53
C LEU A 378 9.78 6.43 -10.85
N SER A 379 8.79 5.55 -10.61
CA SER A 379 7.57 5.91 -9.91
C SER A 379 7.86 6.53 -8.53
N ALA A 380 8.79 5.93 -7.75
CA ALA A 380 9.20 6.47 -6.45
C ALA A 380 9.93 7.83 -6.56
N ALA A 381 10.62 8.09 -7.66
CA ALA A 381 11.27 9.38 -7.89
C ALA A 381 10.24 10.46 -8.23
N LEU A 382 9.28 10.16 -9.09
CA LEU A 382 8.17 11.05 -9.46
C LEU A 382 7.24 11.28 -8.26
N TYR A 383 6.92 10.23 -7.50
CA TYR A 383 6.10 10.32 -6.30
C TYR A 383 6.62 11.34 -5.27
N LEU A 384 7.94 11.46 -5.12
CA LEU A 384 8.56 12.39 -4.16
C LEU A 384 8.93 13.74 -4.79
N HIS A 385 8.57 13.94 -6.05
CA HIS A 385 8.87 15.19 -6.75
C HIS A 385 7.86 16.29 -6.40
N ARG A 386 8.28 17.55 -6.49
CA ARG A 386 7.42 18.71 -6.22
C ARG A 386 6.82 19.20 -7.52
N LEU A 387 5.50 19.39 -7.52
CA LEU A 387 4.75 19.80 -8.70
C LEU A 387 5.26 21.11 -9.34
N GLU A 388 5.78 22.04 -8.54
CA GLU A 388 6.22 23.35 -9.01
C GLU A 388 7.61 23.35 -9.67
N GLN A 389 8.29 22.20 -9.70
CA GLN A 389 9.64 22.08 -10.26
C GLN A 389 9.63 21.12 -11.45
N PRO A 390 10.46 21.38 -12.50
CA PRO A 390 10.59 20.40 -13.56
C PRO A 390 11.42 19.21 -13.10
N VAL A 391 11.00 18.00 -13.49
CA VAL A 391 11.76 16.76 -13.26
C VAL A 391 13.01 16.76 -14.13
N LYS A 392 14.19 16.65 -13.51
CA LYS A 392 15.45 16.50 -14.23
C LYS A 392 15.64 15.03 -14.60
N LEU A 393 15.55 14.70 -15.88
CA LEU A 393 15.80 13.35 -16.40
C LEU A 393 17.17 13.29 -17.09
N GLU A 394 17.98 12.29 -16.76
CA GLU A 394 19.10 11.88 -17.58
C GLU A 394 18.70 10.65 -18.38
N ILE A 395 18.77 10.77 -19.70
CA ILE A 395 18.33 9.76 -20.63
C ILE A 395 19.47 9.32 -21.55
N LEU A 396 19.36 8.10 -22.04
CA LEU A 396 20.20 7.58 -23.13
C LEU A 396 19.33 7.43 -24.38
N ARG A 397 19.66 8.18 -25.43
CA ARG A 397 19.04 8.12 -26.76
C ARG A 397 19.98 7.48 -27.75
N GLY A 398 19.78 6.20 -28.06
CA GLY A 398 20.77 5.41 -28.80
C GLY A 398 22.07 5.28 -28.02
N THR A 399 23.10 6.08 -28.38
CA THR A 399 24.40 6.14 -27.67
C THR A 399 24.67 7.50 -27.02
N GLU A 400 23.76 8.46 -27.18
CA GLU A 400 23.92 9.82 -26.68
C GLU A 400 23.26 10.02 -25.32
N TRP A 401 24.00 10.56 -24.37
CA TRP A 401 23.48 11.04 -23.10
C TRP A 401 22.84 12.42 -23.26
N LYS A 402 21.66 12.58 -22.71
CA LYS A 402 20.93 13.85 -22.71
C LYS A 402 20.33 14.13 -21.34
N THR A 403 20.31 15.40 -20.97
CA THR A 403 19.59 15.87 -19.79
C THR A 403 18.36 16.65 -20.26
N LEU A 404 17.19 16.27 -19.77
CA LEU A 404 15.92 16.93 -20.05
C LEU A 404 15.35 17.48 -18.74
N TYR A 405 14.64 18.60 -18.85
CA TYR A 405 13.87 19.18 -17.75
C TYR A 405 12.39 19.11 -18.14
N VAL A 406 11.68 18.13 -17.61
CA VAL A 406 10.30 17.84 -17.96
C VAL A 406 9.38 18.51 -16.93
N PRO A 407 8.48 19.42 -17.34
CA PRO A 407 7.50 19.97 -16.43
C PRO A 407 6.70 18.86 -15.77
N ALA A 408 6.57 18.94 -14.45
CA ALA A 408 5.72 18.05 -13.69
C ALA A 408 4.28 18.51 -13.82
N ILE A 409 3.37 17.61 -14.12
CA ILE A 409 1.92 17.88 -14.06
C ILE A 409 1.32 17.01 -12.96
N GLU A 410 0.21 17.45 -12.41
CA GLU A 410 -0.54 16.66 -11.46
C GLU A 410 -1.21 15.51 -12.21
N ASP A 411 -0.91 14.29 -11.79
CA ASP A 411 -1.68 13.13 -12.20
C ASP A 411 -3.04 13.23 -11.52
N ARG A 412 -4.05 13.56 -12.30
CA ARG A 412 -5.44 13.57 -11.87
C ARG A 412 -6.02 12.18 -12.10
N ASP A 413 -5.49 11.18 -11.40
CA ASP A 413 -6.18 9.89 -11.35
C ASP A 413 -7.47 10.08 -10.54
N HIS A 414 -8.54 10.41 -11.28
CA HIS A 414 -9.87 10.70 -10.75
C HIS A 414 -10.43 9.54 -9.92
N MET A 415 -9.88 8.35 -10.10
CA MET A 415 -10.32 7.17 -9.35
C MET A 415 -9.85 7.22 -7.90
N ASP A 416 -8.66 7.73 -7.62
CA ASP A 416 -8.16 7.87 -6.23
C ASP A 416 -8.91 8.98 -5.49
N GLU A 417 -9.23 10.11 -6.13
CA GLU A 417 -10.11 11.14 -5.55
C GLU A 417 -11.51 10.60 -5.27
N LEU A 418 -12.05 9.78 -6.18
CA LEU A 418 -13.33 9.11 -6.00
C LEU A 418 -13.28 8.12 -4.83
N LEU A 419 -12.20 7.37 -4.70
CA LEU A 419 -11.99 6.41 -3.60
C LEU A 419 -11.84 7.13 -2.25
N ASP A 420 -11.19 8.28 -2.21
CA ASP A 420 -11.03 9.09 -0.98
C ASP A 420 -12.32 9.82 -0.58
N ALA A 421 -13.19 10.14 -1.53
CA ALA A 421 -14.51 10.70 -1.27
C ALA A 421 -15.51 9.66 -0.70
N ILE A 422 -15.14 8.37 -0.68
CA ILE A 422 -16.02 7.31 -0.16
C ILE A 422 -16.11 7.40 1.37
N ASN A 423 -17.22 7.92 1.85
CA ASN A 423 -17.69 7.60 3.18
C ASN A 423 -18.59 6.36 3.11
N ARG A 424 -18.11 5.22 3.60
CA ARG A 424 -18.78 3.92 3.49
C ARG A 424 -20.27 3.96 3.94
N GLU A 425 -20.61 4.77 4.93
CA GLU A 425 -22.00 4.90 5.40
C GLU A 425 -22.89 5.64 4.41
N ASN A 426 -22.34 6.67 3.76
CA ASN A 426 -23.08 7.50 2.80
C ASN A 426 -22.98 6.99 1.37
N SER A 427 -21.94 6.20 1.05
CA SER A 427 -21.67 5.73 -0.32
C SER A 427 -22.22 4.33 -0.62
N LEU A 428 -22.60 3.56 0.40
CA LEU A 428 -23.13 2.20 0.20
C LEU A 428 -24.56 2.21 -0.33
N VAL A 429 -24.76 1.56 -1.48
CA VAL A 429 -26.09 1.22 -2.03
C VAL A 429 -26.26 -0.29 -1.87
N SER A 430 -26.72 -0.70 -0.68
CA SER A 430 -26.76 -2.11 -0.26
C SER A 430 -27.57 -3.00 -1.19
N ARG A 431 -28.68 -2.50 -1.77
CA ARG A 431 -29.55 -3.25 -2.69
C ARG A 431 -28.89 -3.57 -4.04
N LEU A 432 -27.90 -2.79 -4.45
CA LEU A 432 -27.11 -3.02 -5.68
C LEU A 432 -25.75 -3.64 -5.38
N GLY A 433 -25.33 -3.69 -4.12
CA GLY A 433 -24.01 -4.14 -3.72
C GLY A 433 -22.86 -3.27 -4.24
N ILE A 434 -23.09 -1.98 -4.39
CA ILE A 434 -22.12 -1.05 -4.91
C ILE A 434 -21.79 0.05 -3.91
N LEU A 435 -20.61 0.62 -4.06
CA LEU A 435 -20.24 1.92 -3.50
C LEU A 435 -20.42 2.96 -4.59
N ALA A 436 -21.12 4.04 -4.28
CA ALA A 436 -21.39 5.10 -5.23
C ALA A 436 -21.37 6.47 -4.55
N ILE A 437 -21.19 7.53 -5.33
CA ILE A 437 -21.17 8.92 -4.86
C ILE A 437 -21.99 9.83 -5.77
N ASP A 438 -22.40 10.96 -5.25
CA ASP A 438 -23.05 11.99 -6.04
C ASP A 438 -22.09 12.61 -7.06
N LEU A 439 -22.59 12.86 -8.26
CA LEU A 439 -21.85 13.55 -9.30
C LEU A 439 -21.76 15.04 -8.96
N THR A 440 -20.65 15.46 -8.37
CA THR A 440 -20.38 16.88 -8.03
C THR A 440 -20.01 17.71 -9.26
N GLY A 441 -20.00 19.04 -9.11
CA GLY A 441 -19.67 19.96 -10.22
C GLY A 441 -18.29 19.76 -10.81
N ASP A 442 -17.31 19.45 -9.97
CA ASP A 442 -15.92 19.21 -10.38
C ASP A 442 -15.78 17.88 -11.14
N LEU A 443 -16.42 16.82 -10.65
CA LEU A 443 -16.47 15.53 -11.33
C LEU A 443 -17.16 15.59 -12.70
N LYS A 444 -18.20 16.43 -12.83
CA LYS A 444 -18.90 16.63 -14.13
C LYS A 444 -17.97 17.15 -15.22
N SER A 445 -17.13 18.11 -14.85
CA SER A 445 -16.20 18.73 -15.82
C SER A 445 -15.06 17.78 -16.20
N GLN A 446 -14.71 16.88 -15.30
CA GLN A 446 -13.60 15.94 -15.46
C GLN A 446 -13.98 14.70 -16.26
N LEU A 447 -15.18 14.15 -16.03
CA LEU A 447 -15.63 12.90 -16.67
C LEU A 447 -16.16 13.08 -18.09
N GLY A 448 -16.30 14.31 -18.60
CA GLY A 448 -16.73 14.56 -19.99
C GLY A 448 -18.11 14.00 -20.36
N LEU A 449 -18.99 13.83 -19.38
CA LEU A 449 -20.25 13.11 -19.48
C LEU A 449 -21.25 13.75 -20.46
N ARG A 450 -21.97 12.91 -21.18
CA ARG A 450 -23.07 13.32 -22.08
C ARG A 450 -24.28 13.82 -21.29
N ILE A 451 -24.55 13.17 -20.11
CA ILE A 451 -25.65 13.56 -19.23
C ILE A 451 -25.03 14.15 -17.94
N PRO A 452 -25.28 15.45 -17.65
CA PRO A 452 -24.61 16.17 -16.57
C PRO A 452 -25.17 15.90 -15.17
N SER A 453 -25.91 14.80 -14.97
CA SER A 453 -26.49 14.40 -13.68
C SER A 453 -26.45 12.90 -13.53
N GLY A 454 -26.28 12.40 -12.32
CA GLY A 454 -26.24 10.97 -12.05
C GLY A 454 -25.50 10.62 -10.78
N VAL A 455 -25.27 9.33 -10.59
CA VAL A 455 -24.55 8.76 -9.46
C VAL A 455 -23.39 7.93 -10.01
N VAL A 456 -22.19 8.24 -9.56
CA VAL A 456 -20.96 7.56 -10.01
C VAL A 456 -20.75 6.30 -9.19
N VAL A 457 -20.62 5.15 -9.85
CA VAL A 457 -20.23 3.88 -9.23
C VAL A 457 -18.72 3.89 -8.99
N VAL A 458 -18.30 3.76 -7.74
CA VAL A 458 -16.87 3.80 -7.37
C VAL A 458 -16.31 2.40 -7.17
N GLY A 459 -17.16 1.43 -6.88
CA GLY A 459 -16.74 0.04 -6.72
C GLY A 459 -17.88 -0.89 -6.30
N ARG A 460 -17.56 -2.18 -6.14
CA ARG A 460 -18.47 -3.18 -5.59
C ARG A 460 -18.21 -3.37 -4.10
N ALA A 461 -19.26 -3.52 -3.32
CA ALA A 461 -19.15 -3.87 -1.90
C ALA A 461 -18.84 -5.38 -1.82
N ALA A 462 -17.61 -5.73 -1.45
CA ALA A 462 -17.13 -7.12 -1.43
C ALA A 462 -17.86 -8.03 -0.43
N ASP A 463 -18.58 -7.46 0.52
CA ASP A 463 -19.15 -8.17 1.66
C ASP A 463 -20.67 -8.44 1.52
N LEU A 464 -21.28 -8.10 0.39
CA LEU A 464 -22.70 -8.31 0.14
C LEU A 464 -22.88 -9.39 -0.95
N ILE A 465 -23.70 -10.39 -0.62
CA ILE A 465 -24.26 -11.29 -1.65
C ILE A 465 -25.32 -10.47 -2.39
N THR A 466 -24.95 -9.97 -3.54
CA THR A 466 -25.82 -9.13 -4.36
C THR A 466 -25.85 -9.68 -5.78
N PRO A 467 -26.94 -9.43 -6.52
CA PRO A 467 -27.04 -9.86 -7.90
C PRO A 467 -25.85 -9.36 -8.71
N ASP A 468 -25.43 -10.12 -9.70
CA ASP A 468 -24.46 -9.64 -10.68
C ASP A 468 -25.12 -8.58 -11.55
N THR A 469 -25.02 -7.33 -11.11
CA THR A 469 -25.65 -6.19 -11.77
C THR A 469 -24.94 -5.79 -13.06
N GLY A 470 -23.75 -6.33 -13.34
CA GLY A 470 -22.92 -5.91 -14.47
C GLY A 470 -22.35 -4.48 -14.36
N LEU A 471 -22.56 -3.80 -13.21
CA LEU A 471 -21.98 -2.48 -12.94
C LEU A 471 -20.49 -2.58 -12.66
N GLN A 472 -19.76 -1.58 -13.11
CA GLN A 472 -18.30 -1.45 -12.95
C GLN A 472 -17.95 -0.10 -12.32
N ALA A 473 -16.77 -0.02 -11.70
CA ALA A 473 -16.24 1.25 -11.25
C ALA A 473 -16.05 2.21 -12.44
N GLY A 474 -16.47 3.45 -12.27
CA GLY A 474 -16.48 4.46 -13.34
C GLY A 474 -17.81 4.58 -14.09
N ASP A 475 -18.77 3.66 -13.90
CA ASP A 475 -20.11 3.83 -14.46
C ASP A 475 -20.84 5.01 -13.82
N VAL A 476 -21.61 5.75 -14.59
CA VAL A 476 -22.50 6.79 -14.07
C VAL A 476 -23.94 6.39 -14.31
N ILE A 477 -24.70 6.22 -13.23
CA ILE A 477 -26.12 5.85 -13.29
C ILE A 477 -26.95 7.12 -13.49
N HIS A 478 -27.66 7.20 -14.63
CA HIS A 478 -28.51 8.34 -14.98
C HIS A 478 -30.00 8.07 -14.78
N GLN A 479 -30.42 6.80 -14.85
CA GLN A 479 -31.83 6.45 -14.79
C GLN A 479 -32.01 5.04 -14.23
N LEU A 480 -33.08 4.84 -13.43
CA LEU A 480 -33.57 3.55 -12.97
C LEU A 480 -35.02 3.38 -13.44
N ASN A 481 -35.30 2.34 -14.23
CA ASN A 481 -36.65 2.02 -14.80
C ASN A 481 -37.24 3.26 -15.44
N LEU A 482 -37.02 4.14 -15.97
CA LEU A 482 -37.60 5.41 -16.47
C LEU A 482 -37.58 6.56 -15.45
N THR A 483 -37.09 6.34 -14.24
CA THR A 483 -36.96 7.40 -13.24
C THR A 483 -35.58 8.01 -13.34
N PRO A 484 -35.44 9.31 -13.64
CA PRO A 484 -34.16 9.97 -13.65
C PRO A 484 -33.50 9.93 -12.25
N ILE A 485 -32.20 9.68 -12.22
CA ILE A 485 -31.39 9.65 -11.01
C ILE A 485 -30.39 10.81 -11.10
N ASP A 486 -30.43 11.71 -10.15
CA ASP A 486 -29.54 12.87 -10.06
C ASP A 486 -28.74 12.90 -8.76
N SER A 487 -29.08 12.05 -7.80
CA SER A 487 -28.44 11.95 -6.50
C SER A 487 -28.53 10.55 -5.90
N MET A 488 -27.65 10.27 -4.93
CA MET A 488 -27.66 9.05 -4.12
C MET A 488 -28.99 8.83 -3.41
N ASP A 489 -29.59 9.91 -2.89
CA ASP A 489 -30.89 9.83 -2.20
C ASP A 489 -32.01 9.46 -3.16
N HIS A 490 -32.00 10.00 -4.40
CA HIS A 490 -32.95 9.60 -5.43
C HIS A 490 -32.77 8.14 -5.85
N LEU A 491 -31.54 7.68 -6.00
CA LEU A 491 -31.25 6.28 -6.33
C LEU A 491 -31.79 5.34 -5.23
N ARG A 492 -31.48 5.63 -3.96
CA ARG A 492 -31.97 4.83 -2.83
C ARG A 492 -33.50 4.82 -2.76
N ALA A 493 -34.12 5.99 -2.84
CA ALA A 493 -35.58 6.11 -2.80
C ALA A 493 -36.30 5.41 -3.97
N ALA A 494 -35.65 5.35 -5.13
CA ALA A 494 -36.16 4.60 -6.28
C ALA A 494 -36.02 3.09 -6.10
N LEU A 495 -34.89 2.63 -5.55
CA LEU A 495 -34.65 1.23 -5.23
C LEU A 495 -35.58 0.73 -4.13
N ASP A 496 -35.87 1.52 -3.11
CA ASP A 496 -36.74 1.13 -1.99
C ASP A 496 -38.18 0.85 -2.41
N LYS A 497 -38.63 1.36 -3.56
CA LYS A 497 -39.94 1.08 -4.13
C LYS A 497 -40.04 -0.28 -4.81
N LEU A 498 -38.89 -0.89 -5.15
CA LEU A 498 -38.84 -2.18 -5.84
C LEU A 498 -38.97 -3.33 -4.85
N LYS A 499 -39.57 -4.42 -5.29
CA LYS A 499 -39.69 -5.67 -4.54
C LYS A 499 -38.76 -6.73 -5.12
N THR A 500 -38.47 -7.76 -4.35
CA THR A 500 -37.78 -8.96 -4.83
C THR A 500 -38.55 -9.54 -6.04
N GLY A 501 -37.79 -9.82 -7.13
CA GLY A 501 -38.34 -10.27 -8.41
C GLY A 501 -38.77 -9.16 -9.36
N ASP A 502 -38.71 -7.88 -8.95
CA ASP A 502 -39.01 -6.78 -9.88
C ASP A 502 -37.85 -6.58 -10.86
N PRO A 503 -38.14 -6.32 -12.16
CA PRO A 503 -37.13 -6.02 -13.14
C PRO A 503 -36.50 -4.65 -12.88
N VAL A 504 -35.18 -4.61 -12.92
CA VAL A 504 -34.37 -3.39 -12.80
C VAL A 504 -33.65 -3.13 -14.11
N VAL A 505 -33.81 -1.93 -14.63
CA VAL A 505 -33.11 -1.45 -15.83
C VAL A 505 -32.42 -0.14 -15.46
N LEU A 506 -31.10 -0.14 -15.52
CA LEU A 506 -30.29 1.05 -15.30
C LEU A 506 -29.77 1.58 -16.63
N GLN A 507 -30.00 2.86 -16.90
CA GLN A 507 -29.26 3.56 -17.95
C GLN A 507 -27.98 4.10 -17.32
N ILE A 508 -26.87 3.67 -17.86
CA ILE A 508 -25.53 4.07 -17.40
C ILE A 508 -24.71 4.68 -18.53
N GLU A 509 -23.77 5.51 -18.17
CA GLU A 509 -22.70 5.97 -19.06
C GLU A 509 -21.40 5.28 -18.65
N ARG A 510 -20.76 4.61 -19.63
CA ARG A 510 -19.50 3.90 -19.49
C ARG A 510 -18.60 4.24 -20.67
N SER A 511 -17.38 4.74 -20.40
CA SER A 511 -16.39 5.07 -21.45
C SER A 511 -16.99 5.86 -22.61
N ASP A 512 -17.62 6.99 -22.32
CA ASP A 512 -18.27 7.91 -23.26
C ASP A 512 -19.49 7.34 -24.02
N GLY A 513 -19.99 6.17 -23.61
CA GLY A 513 -21.13 5.51 -24.22
C GLY A 513 -22.30 5.29 -23.27
N LEU A 514 -23.52 5.64 -23.71
CA LEU A 514 -24.74 5.27 -22.99
C LEU A 514 -25.11 3.81 -23.27
N MET A 515 -25.44 3.06 -22.22
CA MET A 515 -25.89 1.68 -22.32
C MET A 515 -26.92 1.35 -21.24
N TYR A 516 -27.58 0.21 -21.38
CA TYR A 516 -28.53 -0.30 -20.41
C TYR A 516 -28.02 -1.59 -19.79
N VAL A 517 -28.12 -1.69 -18.48
CA VAL A 517 -27.87 -2.91 -17.70
C VAL A 517 -29.18 -3.32 -17.08
N SER A 518 -29.53 -4.62 -17.14
CA SER A 518 -30.79 -5.13 -16.62
C SER A 518 -30.56 -6.40 -15.80
N PHE A 519 -31.29 -6.51 -14.68
CA PHE A 519 -31.27 -7.65 -13.77
C PHE A 519 -32.58 -7.70 -12.98
N GLU A 520 -32.78 -8.75 -12.18
CA GLU A 520 -33.90 -8.84 -11.25
C GLU A 520 -33.45 -8.46 -9.84
N MET A 521 -34.31 -7.75 -9.10
CA MET A 521 -34.03 -7.38 -7.72
C MET A 521 -34.10 -8.61 -6.81
N GLU A 522 -33.05 -8.89 -6.07
CA GLU A 522 -33.04 -9.95 -5.05
C GLU A 522 -33.65 -9.53 -3.72
#